data_946a7d0ec195484abecdacd1695eb28e
#
_entry.id   946a7d0ec195484abecdacd1695eb28e
#
_cell.length_a   1.000
_cell.length_b   1.000
_cell.length_c   1.000
_cell.angle_alpha   90.00
_cell.angle_beta   90.00
_cell.angle_gamma   90.00
#
_symmetry.space_group_name_H-M   'P 1'
#
loop_
_entity.id
_entity.type
_entity.pdbx_description
1 polymer ?
#
loop_
_entity_poly.entity_id
_entity_poly.type
_entity_poly.pdbx_seq_one_letter_code
_entity_poly.pdbx_strand_id
1 'polypeptide(L)'
;MRRLPIAIMGLVLSFAVAAALVGCEANTQTSASDKSKAEAHESDTSKEEAKIKSAMSAAPMTIAKDARIVDYPEKPGQSLIELREGTNAWTCFPDWQATPGKDPMCFDKMWMQWFEAINAATDPNIKQPGIAYMLQGGSDASNTDPFAMKPKKGEQWVSAPPHIMLIVPGKLDKSLFSTDHHSGEPWVMYAGTPYEHVMIPVEEEIN
;
A
#
# COMPACT_ATOMS: atom_id res chain seq x y z
N MET A 1 2.18 40.69 47.47
CA MET A 1 2.70 41.17 48.79
C MET A 1 3.45 40.03 49.46
N ARG A 2 4.66 40.39 49.98
CA ARG A 2 5.58 39.60 50.86
C ARG A 2 6.32 38.42 50.20
N ARG A 3 7.50 38.57 49.78
CA ARG A 3 8.92 38.70 50.21
C ARG A 3 9.37 37.71 51.31
N LEU A 4 10.29 36.78 50.95
CA LEU A 4 11.61 36.35 51.46
C LEU A 4 11.80 36.34 53.02
N PRO A 5 12.84 35.67 53.60
CA PRO A 5 14.20 35.41 53.12
C PRO A 5 14.87 34.05 53.55
N ILE A 6 15.92 33.64 52.83
CA ILE A 6 17.37 33.46 53.20
C ILE A 6 17.72 32.75 54.51
N ALA A 7 18.50 31.69 54.45
CA ALA A 7 19.62 31.44 55.35
C ALA A 7 20.71 30.60 54.68
N ILE A 8 21.89 31.19 54.64
CA ILE A 8 23.20 30.67 54.28
C ILE A 8 23.76 29.96 55.50
N MET A 9 24.41 28.82 55.34
CA MET A 9 25.50 28.45 56.23
C MET A 9 26.46 27.46 55.54
N GLY A 10 27.66 27.93 55.29
CA GLY A 10 28.77 27.18 54.77
C GLY A 10 29.47 26.34 55.82
N LEU A 11 30.17 25.35 55.38
CA LEU A 11 31.30 24.75 56.11
C LEU A 11 32.36 24.27 55.11
N VAL A 12 33.53 24.83 55.30
CA VAL A 12 34.82 24.50 54.62
C VAL A 12 35.49 23.40 55.42
N LEU A 13 36.18 22.48 54.78
CA LEU A 13 37.42 21.79 55.14
C LEU A 13 37.56 20.50 54.32
N SER A 14 38.58 20.08 53.73
CA SER A 14 40.02 20.19 53.67
C SER A 14 40.54 19.12 52.68
N PHE A 15 41.61 19.42 52.05
CA PHE A 15 42.41 18.64 51.13
C PHE A 15 42.78 17.21 51.55
N ALA A 16 42.70 16.26 50.59
CA ALA A 16 43.67 15.17 50.48
C ALA A 16 43.95 14.88 49.00
N VAL A 17 45.16 15.17 48.55
CA VAL A 17 45.70 14.81 47.24
C VAL A 17 46.14 13.35 47.30
N ALA A 18 45.51 12.49 46.47
CA ALA A 18 46.04 11.17 46.14
C ALA A 18 46.17 11.09 44.62
N ALA A 19 47.39 11.14 44.11
CA ALA A 19 47.70 10.86 42.73
C ALA A 19 47.62 9.35 42.50
N ALA A 20 46.62 8.95 41.69
CA ALA A 20 46.57 7.60 41.12
C ALA A 20 46.68 7.75 39.59
N LEU A 21 47.72 7.20 39.03
CA LEU A 21 47.93 6.95 37.62
C LEU A 21 46.85 5.97 37.16
N VAL A 22 45.90 6.43 36.35
CA VAL A 22 44.93 5.55 35.71
C VAL A 22 45.23 5.56 34.24
N GLY A 23 45.55 4.38 33.74
CA GLY A 23 45.73 4.10 32.31
C GLY A 23 44.49 4.44 31.51
N CYS A 24 44.70 4.98 30.34
CA CYS A 24 43.68 5.26 29.35
C CYS A 24 43.27 3.94 28.71
N GLU A 25 42.31 3.23 29.30
CA GLU A 25 41.54 2.20 28.59
C GLU A 25 40.41 2.90 27.85
N ALA A 26 40.54 2.96 26.52
CA ALA A 26 39.47 3.37 25.65
C ALA A 26 38.33 2.36 25.76
N ASN A 27 37.34 2.68 26.59
CA ASN A 27 36.11 1.90 26.70
C ASN A 27 35.27 2.15 25.45
N THR A 28 35.44 1.29 24.43
CA THR A 28 34.57 1.23 23.25
C THR A 28 33.29 0.51 23.63
N GLN A 29 32.47 1.11 24.47
CA GLN A 29 31.07 0.70 24.61
C GLN A 29 30.27 1.30 23.45
N THR A 30 30.34 0.65 22.29
CA THR A 30 29.34 0.81 21.24
C THR A 30 28.05 0.22 21.81
N SER A 31 27.13 1.10 22.17
CA SER A 31 25.88 0.74 22.84
C SER A 31 25.09 -0.27 22.00
N ALA A 32 24.67 -1.38 22.60
CA ALA A 32 23.77 -2.36 22.00
C ALA A 32 22.46 -1.72 21.48
N SER A 33 22.07 -0.57 22.04
CA SER A 33 20.96 0.28 21.61
C SER A 33 21.12 0.88 20.21
N ASP A 34 22.32 1.33 19.84
CA ASP A 34 22.56 1.92 18.52
C ASP A 34 22.56 0.86 17.41
N LYS A 35 23.05 -0.35 17.71
CA LYS A 35 23.03 -1.47 16.78
C LYS A 35 21.61 -1.97 16.51
N SER A 36 20.80 -2.12 17.54
CA SER A 36 19.39 -2.51 17.43
C SER A 36 18.56 -1.48 16.63
N LYS A 37 18.83 -0.20 16.80
CA LYS A 37 18.14 0.88 16.08
C LYS A 37 18.55 0.95 14.60
N ALA A 38 19.81 0.67 14.29
CA ALA A 38 20.30 0.60 12.91
C ALA A 38 19.73 -0.62 12.17
N GLU A 39 19.70 -1.80 12.81
CA GLU A 39 19.13 -3.03 12.25
C GLU A 39 17.60 -2.92 12.03
N ALA A 40 16.87 -2.26 12.91
CA ALA A 40 15.45 -1.99 12.76
C ALA A 40 15.15 -1.02 11.60
N HIS A 41 15.98 0.01 11.44
CA HIS A 41 15.83 1.00 10.37
C HIS A 41 16.14 0.39 8.98
N GLU A 42 17.18 -0.42 8.87
CA GLU A 42 17.54 -1.15 7.64
C GLU A 42 16.45 -2.17 7.24
N SER A 43 15.83 -2.84 8.23
CA SER A 43 14.69 -3.74 8.02
C SER A 43 13.44 -3.00 7.48
N ASP A 44 13.14 -1.80 7.95
CA ASP A 44 11.98 -1.03 7.49
C ASP A 44 12.19 -0.48 6.09
N THR A 45 13.37 0.03 5.77
CA THR A 45 13.72 0.50 4.43
C THR A 45 13.62 -0.62 3.39
N SER A 46 14.10 -1.82 3.73
CA SER A 46 14.03 -2.96 2.81
C SER A 46 12.60 -3.44 2.55
N LYS A 47 11.70 -3.33 3.51
CA LYS A 47 10.27 -3.66 3.34
C LYS A 47 9.56 -2.62 2.46
N GLU A 48 9.86 -1.34 2.65
CA GLU A 48 9.31 -0.26 1.83
C GLU A 48 9.75 -0.40 0.37
N GLU A 49 11.02 -0.66 0.11
CA GLU A 49 11.54 -0.94 -1.23
C GLU A 49 10.86 -2.15 -1.89
N ALA A 50 10.60 -3.22 -1.13
CA ALA A 50 9.88 -4.38 -1.61
C ALA A 50 8.42 -4.03 -2.01
N LYS A 51 7.72 -3.20 -1.23
CA LYS A 51 6.39 -2.71 -1.55
C LYS A 51 6.39 -1.83 -2.80
N ILE A 52 7.34 -0.91 -2.92
CA ILE A 52 7.51 -0.07 -4.11
C ILE A 52 7.72 -0.94 -5.35
N LYS A 53 8.60 -1.93 -5.27
CA LYS A 53 8.84 -2.87 -6.39
C LYS A 53 7.59 -3.66 -6.74
N SER A 54 6.84 -4.13 -5.75
CA SER A 54 5.56 -4.82 -5.95
C SER A 54 4.56 -3.92 -6.67
N ALA A 55 4.33 -2.70 -6.19
CA ALA A 55 3.42 -1.74 -6.81
C ALA A 55 3.80 -1.42 -8.26
N MET A 56 5.09 -1.26 -8.54
CA MET A 56 5.58 -1.00 -9.90
C MET A 56 5.37 -2.16 -10.86
N SER A 57 5.24 -3.40 -10.37
CA SER A 57 4.99 -4.57 -11.21
C SER A 57 3.55 -4.65 -11.75
N ALA A 58 2.64 -3.81 -11.23
CA ALA A 58 1.24 -3.79 -11.63
C ALA A 58 1.01 -3.25 -13.05
N ALA A 59 1.89 -2.40 -13.57
CA ALA A 59 1.69 -1.68 -14.83
C ALA A 59 2.97 -1.68 -15.69
N PRO A 60 2.87 -1.31 -16.99
CA PRO A 60 4.05 -1.11 -17.82
C PRO A 60 5.03 -0.13 -17.18
N MET A 61 6.33 -0.42 -17.27
CA MET A 61 7.39 0.39 -16.65
C MET A 61 7.36 1.86 -17.11
N THR A 62 6.90 2.12 -18.34
CA THR A 62 6.70 3.49 -18.86
C THR A 62 5.69 4.31 -18.05
N ILE A 63 4.78 3.65 -17.34
CA ILE A 63 3.80 4.25 -16.41
C ILE A 63 4.33 4.17 -14.98
N ALA A 64 4.69 2.97 -14.53
CA ALA A 64 4.99 2.67 -13.13
C ALA A 64 6.21 3.44 -12.59
N LYS A 65 7.21 3.72 -13.43
CA LYS A 65 8.43 4.43 -13.00
C LYS A 65 8.15 5.85 -12.49
N ASP A 66 7.14 6.53 -13.02
CA ASP A 66 6.77 7.91 -12.69
C ASP A 66 5.45 8.00 -11.89
N ALA A 67 4.83 6.86 -11.55
CA ALA A 67 3.59 6.80 -10.79
C ALA A 67 3.82 7.13 -9.31
N ARG A 68 2.81 7.72 -8.69
CA ARG A 68 2.70 7.80 -7.24
C ARG A 68 2.55 6.38 -6.68
N ILE A 69 3.29 6.04 -5.63
CA ILE A 69 3.15 4.74 -4.96
C ILE A 69 2.64 4.95 -3.54
N VAL A 70 1.58 4.24 -3.22
CA VAL A 70 0.92 4.29 -1.92
C VAL A 70 0.71 2.88 -1.39
N ASP A 71 0.69 2.76 -0.06
CA ASP A 71 0.32 1.54 0.64
C ASP A 71 -1.06 1.67 1.28
N TYR A 72 -1.64 0.55 1.63
CA TYR A 72 -2.89 0.48 2.35
C TYR A 72 -2.72 0.98 3.79
N PRO A 73 -3.72 1.65 4.36
CA PRO A 73 -3.66 2.07 5.74
C PRO A 73 -3.73 0.87 6.69
N GLU A 74 -3.13 0.98 7.86
CA GLU A 74 -3.20 -0.07 8.89
C GLU A 74 -4.62 -0.35 9.39
N LYS A 75 -5.49 0.64 9.33
CA LYS A 75 -6.88 0.55 9.79
C LYS A 75 -7.85 1.15 8.77
N PRO A 76 -9.03 0.56 8.59
CA PRO A 76 -10.07 1.12 7.74
C PRO A 76 -10.38 2.59 8.10
N GLY A 77 -10.60 3.43 7.08
CA GLY A 77 -10.93 4.85 7.24
C GLY A 77 -9.75 5.78 7.48
N GLN A 78 -8.53 5.27 7.57
CA GLN A 78 -7.32 6.10 7.56
C GLN A 78 -6.89 6.44 6.13
N SER A 79 -6.08 7.48 5.98
CA SER A 79 -5.49 7.85 4.69
C SER A 79 -4.49 6.81 4.22
N LEU A 80 -4.33 6.69 2.89
CA LEU A 80 -3.27 5.90 2.27
C LEU A 80 -1.90 6.39 2.73
N ILE A 81 -0.96 5.46 2.84
CA ILE A 81 0.43 5.74 3.23
C ILE A 81 1.22 6.00 1.96
N GLU A 82 1.79 7.20 1.80
CA GLU A 82 2.63 7.49 0.64
C GLU A 82 4.03 6.90 0.81
N LEU A 83 4.42 6.03 -0.14
CA LEU A 83 5.74 5.41 -0.20
C LEU A 83 6.67 6.15 -1.19
N ARG A 84 6.11 6.73 -2.25
CA ARG A 84 6.85 7.48 -3.26
C ARG A 84 5.94 8.49 -3.96
N GLU A 85 6.35 9.74 -4.05
CA GLU A 85 5.69 10.73 -4.91
C GLU A 85 5.74 10.33 -6.39
N GLY A 86 4.71 10.74 -7.15
CA GLY A 86 4.63 10.52 -8.59
C GLY A 86 4.68 11.84 -9.38
N THR A 87 5.08 11.73 -10.64
CA THR A 87 5.10 12.87 -11.59
C THR A 87 4.09 12.72 -12.73
N ASN A 88 3.41 11.59 -12.81
CA ASN A 88 2.31 11.36 -13.74
C ASN A 88 0.95 11.24 -13.00
N ALA A 89 -0.14 10.98 -13.74
CA ALA A 89 -1.49 10.90 -13.17
C ALA A 89 -1.87 9.50 -12.65
N TRP A 90 -0.91 8.61 -12.43
CA TRP A 90 -1.13 7.25 -12.00
C TRP A 90 -0.78 7.05 -10.54
N THR A 91 -1.56 6.20 -9.85
CA THR A 91 -1.29 5.76 -8.48
C THR A 91 -1.24 4.24 -8.44
N CYS A 92 -0.11 3.68 -7.96
CA CYS A 92 0.08 2.24 -7.87
C CYS A 92 0.14 1.79 -6.40
N PHE A 93 -0.38 0.59 -6.17
CA PHE A 93 -0.50 -0.07 -4.87
C PHE A 93 0.29 -1.38 -4.89
N PRO A 94 0.99 -1.74 -3.82
CA PRO A 94 1.61 -3.05 -3.68
C PRO A 94 0.56 -4.15 -3.55
N ASP A 95 1.02 -5.37 -3.61
CA ASP A 95 0.27 -6.56 -3.30
C ASP A 95 -0.47 -6.48 -1.95
N TRP A 96 -1.76 -6.80 -1.96
CA TRP A 96 -2.58 -6.82 -0.75
C TRP A 96 -2.53 -8.20 -0.10
N GLN A 97 -1.80 -8.31 1.00
CA GLN A 97 -1.52 -9.59 1.69
C GLN A 97 -2.77 -10.29 2.27
N ALA A 98 -3.97 -9.74 2.14
CA ALA A 98 -5.20 -10.37 2.62
C ALA A 98 -5.84 -11.34 1.60
N THR A 99 -5.35 -11.39 0.38
CA THR A 99 -5.77 -12.28 -0.71
C THR A 99 -4.72 -13.36 -0.96
N PRO A 100 -5.08 -14.49 -1.58
CA PRO A 100 -4.13 -15.58 -1.83
C PRO A 100 -3.23 -15.33 -3.05
N GLY A 101 -3.56 -14.38 -3.92
CA GLY A 101 -2.82 -14.05 -5.13
C GLY A 101 -1.79 -12.95 -4.92
N LYS A 102 -1.17 -12.52 -6.00
CA LYS A 102 -0.42 -11.27 -6.08
C LYS A 102 -1.32 -10.26 -6.76
N ASP A 103 -1.73 -9.23 -6.03
CA ASP A 103 -2.74 -8.27 -6.46
C ASP A 103 -2.23 -6.82 -6.53
N PRO A 104 -1.01 -6.52 -6.98
CA PRO A 104 -0.59 -5.13 -7.13
C PRO A 104 -1.45 -4.46 -8.20
N MET A 105 -1.84 -3.22 -7.96
CA MET A 105 -2.74 -2.47 -8.81
C MET A 105 -2.13 -1.12 -9.19
N CYS A 106 -2.46 -0.62 -10.40
CA CYS A 106 -2.06 0.71 -10.81
C CYS A 106 -3.22 1.41 -11.51
N PHE A 107 -3.68 2.51 -10.94
CA PHE A 107 -4.93 3.20 -11.26
C PHE A 107 -4.68 4.55 -11.91
N ASP A 108 -5.44 4.87 -12.95
CA ASP A 108 -5.57 6.23 -13.42
C ASP A 108 -6.48 7.07 -12.48
N LYS A 109 -6.65 8.34 -12.81
CA LYS A 109 -7.45 9.25 -11.99
C LYS A 109 -8.91 8.81 -11.81
N MET A 110 -9.53 8.18 -12.82
CA MET A 110 -10.92 7.73 -12.72
C MET A 110 -11.05 6.48 -11.86
N TRP A 111 -10.11 5.56 -11.99
CA TRP A 111 -10.03 4.40 -11.12
C TRP A 111 -9.75 4.77 -9.67
N MET A 112 -8.97 5.81 -9.41
CA MET A 112 -8.82 6.32 -8.03
C MET A 112 -10.14 6.82 -7.46
N GLN A 113 -11.00 7.51 -8.26
CA GLN A 113 -12.34 7.92 -7.82
C GLN A 113 -13.25 6.71 -7.56
N TRP A 114 -13.16 5.67 -8.39
CA TRP A 114 -13.87 4.42 -8.19
C TRP A 114 -13.40 3.73 -6.89
N PHE A 115 -12.10 3.65 -6.67
CA PHE A 115 -11.50 3.06 -5.46
C PHE A 115 -11.89 3.82 -4.17
N GLU A 116 -11.92 5.13 -4.23
CA GLU A 116 -12.38 5.96 -3.11
C GLU A 116 -13.87 5.72 -2.81
N ALA A 117 -14.70 5.61 -3.86
CA ALA A 117 -16.13 5.37 -3.72
C ALA A 117 -16.44 4.00 -3.12
N ILE A 118 -15.77 2.93 -3.57
CA ILE A 118 -15.99 1.58 -3.00
C ILE A 118 -15.54 1.51 -1.54
N ASN A 119 -14.43 2.14 -1.18
CA ASN A 119 -13.96 2.21 0.20
C ASN A 119 -14.89 3.02 1.12
N ALA A 120 -15.58 4.01 0.55
CA ALA A 120 -16.59 4.81 1.26
C ALA A 120 -18.00 4.18 1.22
N ALA A 121 -18.17 3.05 0.54
CA ALA A 121 -19.46 2.40 0.25
C ALA A 121 -20.47 3.38 -0.38
N THR A 122 -20.01 4.22 -1.32
CA THR A 122 -20.83 5.17 -2.09
C THR A 122 -20.74 4.88 -3.58
N ASP A 123 -21.77 5.23 -4.34
CA ASP A 123 -21.76 5.03 -5.79
C ASP A 123 -20.66 5.86 -6.45
N PRO A 124 -19.81 5.26 -7.30
CA PRO A 124 -18.77 5.98 -8.01
C PRO A 124 -19.36 6.94 -9.05
N ASN A 125 -18.85 8.18 -9.09
CA ASN A 125 -19.29 9.20 -10.03
C ASN A 125 -18.35 9.28 -11.23
N ILE A 126 -18.40 8.27 -12.09
CA ILE A 126 -17.52 8.13 -13.25
C ILE A 126 -18.00 9.04 -14.38
N LYS A 127 -17.19 10.00 -14.78
CA LYS A 127 -17.52 11.00 -15.82
C LYS A 127 -16.88 10.71 -17.18
N GLN A 128 -15.84 9.91 -17.21
CA GLN A 128 -15.11 9.51 -18.41
C GLN A 128 -14.54 8.10 -18.21
N PRO A 129 -14.16 7.38 -19.26
CA PRO A 129 -13.52 6.08 -19.12
C PRO A 129 -12.25 6.16 -18.27
N GLY A 130 -12.00 5.11 -17.51
CA GLY A 130 -10.79 4.96 -16.71
C GLY A 130 -10.17 3.59 -16.94
N ILE A 131 -8.85 3.52 -16.80
CA ILE A 131 -8.05 2.31 -16.99
C ILE A 131 -7.27 2.00 -15.72
N ALA A 132 -7.22 0.73 -15.38
CA ALA A 132 -6.30 0.21 -14.37
C ALA A 132 -5.55 -1.00 -14.89
N TYR A 133 -4.39 -1.25 -14.29
CA TYR A 133 -3.53 -2.38 -14.60
C TYR A 133 -3.37 -3.30 -13.39
N MET A 134 -3.45 -4.60 -13.63
CA MET A 134 -3.08 -5.68 -12.70
C MET A 134 -2.26 -6.73 -13.46
N LEU A 135 -1.03 -6.38 -13.87
CA LEU A 135 -0.20 -7.24 -14.74
C LEU A 135 0.47 -8.41 -14.00
N GLN A 136 0.23 -8.56 -12.70
CA GLN A 136 0.60 -9.76 -11.94
C GLN A 136 -0.59 -10.71 -11.72
N GLY A 137 -1.74 -10.40 -12.33
CA GLY A 137 -3.01 -11.06 -12.03
C GLY A 137 -3.66 -10.50 -10.78
N GLY A 138 -4.59 -11.26 -10.20
CA GLY A 138 -5.28 -10.88 -8.99
C GLY A 138 -6.20 -11.96 -8.45
N SER A 139 -6.66 -11.76 -7.21
CA SER A 139 -7.65 -12.59 -6.54
C SER A 139 -8.73 -11.73 -5.91
N ASP A 140 -9.98 -12.14 -6.05
CA ASP A 140 -11.10 -11.48 -5.40
C ASP A 140 -12.01 -12.50 -4.69
N ALA A 141 -12.69 -12.07 -3.65
CA ALA A 141 -13.60 -12.92 -2.90
C ALA A 141 -14.89 -13.26 -3.66
N SER A 142 -15.28 -12.44 -4.65
CA SER A 142 -16.52 -12.61 -5.41
C SER A 142 -16.48 -11.87 -6.75
N ASN A 143 -16.98 -12.50 -7.81
CA ASN A 143 -17.19 -11.83 -9.10
C ASN A 143 -18.46 -10.94 -9.13
N THR A 144 -19.32 -11.02 -8.09
CA THR A 144 -20.62 -10.37 -8.10
C THR A 144 -20.88 -9.44 -6.92
N ASP A 145 -20.17 -9.59 -5.81
CA ASP A 145 -20.35 -8.80 -4.60
C ASP A 145 -19.08 -7.98 -4.32
N PRO A 146 -19.10 -6.66 -4.57
CA PRO A 146 -17.93 -5.79 -4.42
C PRO A 146 -17.48 -5.59 -2.97
N PHE A 147 -18.27 -6.04 -2.00
CA PHE A 147 -17.97 -5.91 -0.57
C PHE A 147 -17.63 -7.24 0.10
N ALA A 148 -17.56 -8.32 -0.65
CA ALA A 148 -17.15 -9.61 -0.12
C ALA A 148 -15.67 -9.59 0.27
N MET A 149 -15.39 -9.91 1.54
CA MET A 149 -14.01 -10.01 2.05
C MET A 149 -13.48 -11.45 2.05
N LYS A 150 -14.34 -12.42 1.77
CA LYS A 150 -14.02 -13.86 1.67
C LYS A 150 -15.02 -14.52 0.75
N PRO A 151 -14.63 -15.57 0.03
CA PRO A 151 -15.58 -16.38 -0.73
C PRO A 151 -16.69 -16.94 0.17
N LYS A 152 -17.89 -17.10 -0.40
CA LYS A 152 -19.00 -17.77 0.29
C LYS A 152 -18.62 -19.23 0.58
N LYS A 153 -19.31 -19.82 1.57
CA LYS A 153 -19.09 -21.22 1.92
C LYS A 153 -19.26 -22.15 0.71
N GLY A 154 -18.18 -22.83 0.33
CA GLY A 154 -18.15 -23.75 -0.81
C GLY A 154 -17.69 -23.11 -2.13
N GLU A 155 -17.52 -21.79 -2.17
CA GLU A 155 -16.94 -21.08 -3.31
C GLU A 155 -15.41 -20.95 -3.16
N GLN A 156 -14.74 -20.76 -4.28
CA GLN A 156 -13.31 -20.49 -4.34
C GLN A 156 -13.08 -18.99 -4.55
N TRP A 157 -11.86 -18.53 -4.30
CA TRP A 157 -11.41 -17.21 -4.74
C TRP A 157 -11.51 -17.10 -6.25
N VAL A 158 -12.03 -15.99 -6.74
CA VAL A 158 -11.98 -15.62 -8.15
C VAL A 158 -10.54 -15.27 -8.46
N SER A 159 -9.89 -16.03 -9.33
CA SER A 159 -8.53 -15.77 -9.79
C SER A 159 -8.58 -15.19 -11.20
N ALA A 160 -7.94 -14.05 -11.40
CA ALA A 160 -7.78 -13.40 -12.68
C ALA A 160 -6.32 -13.49 -13.16
N PRO A 161 -6.06 -13.81 -14.44
CA PRO A 161 -4.72 -13.71 -15.02
C PRO A 161 -4.26 -12.25 -15.06
N PRO A 162 -3.03 -11.96 -15.53
CA PRO A 162 -2.64 -10.59 -15.89
C PRO A 162 -3.74 -9.92 -16.74
N HIS A 163 -4.16 -8.71 -16.34
CA HIS A 163 -5.29 -8.06 -16.99
C HIS A 163 -5.24 -6.53 -16.89
N ILE A 164 -6.05 -5.92 -17.75
CA ILE A 164 -6.40 -4.50 -17.70
C ILE A 164 -7.86 -4.40 -17.28
N MET A 165 -8.20 -3.40 -16.48
CA MET A 165 -9.56 -3.11 -16.07
C MET A 165 -10.04 -1.82 -16.71
N LEU A 166 -11.28 -1.81 -17.22
CA LEU A 166 -11.90 -0.66 -17.86
C LEU A 166 -13.20 -0.30 -17.14
N ILE A 167 -13.30 0.94 -16.66
CA ILE A 167 -14.58 1.53 -16.25
C ILE A 167 -15.06 2.54 -17.31
N VAL A 168 -16.37 2.65 -17.46
CA VAL A 168 -17.01 3.60 -18.36
C VAL A 168 -18.13 4.35 -17.66
N PRO A 169 -18.47 5.58 -18.08
CA PRO A 169 -19.64 6.28 -17.57
C PRO A 169 -20.95 5.51 -17.86
N GLY A 170 -21.84 5.48 -16.89
CA GLY A 170 -23.13 4.82 -17.03
C GLY A 170 -23.06 3.31 -16.81
N LYS A 171 -23.95 2.56 -17.49
CA LYS A 171 -24.05 1.09 -17.38
C LYS A 171 -23.38 0.44 -18.58
N LEU A 172 -22.69 -0.67 -18.32
CA LEU A 172 -22.15 -1.51 -19.37
C LEU A 172 -23.27 -2.18 -20.16
N ASP A 173 -23.10 -2.26 -21.47
CA ASP A 173 -23.97 -3.07 -22.33
C ASP A 173 -23.64 -4.56 -22.15
N LYS A 174 -24.53 -5.26 -21.46
CA LYS A 174 -24.38 -6.69 -21.13
C LYS A 174 -24.39 -7.60 -22.37
N SER A 175 -24.74 -7.09 -23.54
CA SER A 175 -24.65 -7.84 -24.80
C SER A 175 -23.21 -7.89 -25.35
N LEU A 176 -22.34 -7.00 -24.90
CA LEU A 176 -20.96 -6.88 -25.40
C LEU A 176 -19.95 -7.74 -24.63
N PHE A 177 -20.22 -8.03 -23.36
CA PHE A 177 -19.28 -8.74 -22.50
C PHE A 177 -19.99 -9.81 -21.68
N SER A 178 -19.33 -10.97 -21.55
CA SER A 178 -19.76 -12.05 -20.65
C SER A 178 -19.66 -11.61 -19.18
N THR A 179 -20.38 -12.31 -18.31
CA THR A 179 -20.14 -12.27 -16.84
C THR A 179 -19.39 -13.52 -16.36
N ASP A 180 -19.07 -14.44 -17.27
CA ASP A 180 -18.33 -15.67 -16.96
C ASP A 180 -16.82 -15.40 -16.95
N HIS A 181 -16.26 -15.32 -15.76
CA HIS A 181 -14.82 -15.11 -15.52
C HIS A 181 -13.95 -16.34 -15.85
N HIS A 182 -14.56 -17.47 -16.24
CA HIS A 182 -13.85 -18.68 -16.67
C HIS A 182 -13.73 -18.80 -18.20
N SER A 183 -14.34 -17.89 -18.95
CA SER A 183 -14.38 -17.95 -20.42
C SER A 183 -13.01 -17.72 -21.08
N GLY A 184 -12.06 -17.06 -20.40
CA GLY A 184 -10.82 -16.55 -20.98
C GLY A 184 -11.00 -15.29 -21.84
N GLU A 185 -12.25 -14.86 -22.11
CA GLU A 185 -12.59 -13.63 -22.82
C GLU A 185 -12.73 -12.46 -21.83
N PRO A 186 -12.79 -11.19 -22.31
CA PRO A 186 -13.15 -10.08 -21.46
C PRO A 186 -14.51 -10.30 -20.78
N TRP A 187 -14.61 -10.05 -19.49
CA TRP A 187 -15.85 -10.25 -18.71
C TRP A 187 -16.14 -9.05 -17.81
N VAL A 188 -17.41 -8.94 -17.37
CA VAL A 188 -17.83 -7.92 -16.42
C VAL A 188 -17.76 -8.46 -15.00
N MET A 189 -16.95 -7.83 -14.18
CA MET A 189 -16.92 -8.02 -12.74
C MET A 189 -17.91 -7.09 -12.05
N TYR A 190 -18.54 -7.53 -10.97
CA TYR A 190 -19.61 -6.85 -10.22
C TYR A 190 -20.80 -6.40 -11.06
N ALA A 191 -21.15 -7.20 -12.09
CA ALA A 191 -22.21 -6.90 -13.03
C ALA A 191 -23.53 -6.53 -12.37
N GLY A 192 -24.12 -5.41 -12.77
CA GLY A 192 -25.39 -4.90 -12.26
C GLY A 192 -25.29 -4.10 -10.97
N THR A 193 -24.08 -3.89 -10.44
CA THR A 193 -23.81 -2.98 -9.33
C THR A 193 -23.30 -1.64 -9.85
N PRO A 194 -23.24 -0.58 -9.03
CA PRO A 194 -22.57 0.68 -9.39
C PRO A 194 -21.06 0.54 -9.63
N TYR A 195 -20.47 -0.60 -9.23
CA TYR A 195 -19.04 -0.89 -9.31
C TYR A 195 -18.66 -1.77 -10.50
N GLU A 196 -19.59 -2.05 -11.41
CA GLU A 196 -19.34 -2.90 -12.57
C GLU A 196 -18.22 -2.34 -13.45
N HIS A 197 -17.33 -3.22 -13.91
CA HIS A 197 -16.21 -2.90 -14.77
C HIS A 197 -15.83 -4.09 -15.64
N VAL A 198 -15.12 -3.82 -16.74
CA VAL A 198 -14.66 -4.86 -17.65
C VAL A 198 -13.26 -5.31 -17.27
N MET A 199 -13.08 -6.59 -17.10
CA MET A 199 -11.83 -7.30 -16.94
C MET A 199 -11.35 -7.75 -18.31
N ILE A 200 -10.15 -7.37 -18.74
CA ILE A 200 -9.59 -7.65 -20.05
C ILE A 200 -8.29 -8.45 -19.85
N PRO A 201 -8.32 -9.79 -19.97
CA PRO A 201 -7.10 -10.61 -19.87
C PRO A 201 -6.07 -10.16 -20.90
N VAL A 202 -4.79 -10.15 -20.47
CA VAL A 202 -3.65 -9.97 -21.35
C VAL A 202 -2.74 -11.16 -21.20
N GLU A 203 -2.22 -11.68 -22.31
CA GLU A 203 -1.25 -12.75 -22.27
C GLU A 203 0.13 -12.17 -21.93
N GLU A 204 0.90 -12.87 -21.10
CA GLU A 204 2.33 -12.64 -21.02
C GLU A 204 2.96 -13.15 -22.32
N GLU A 205 3.69 -12.28 -23.03
CA GLU A 205 4.55 -12.77 -24.13
C GLU A 205 5.60 -13.71 -23.52
N ILE A 206 5.46 -15.00 -23.81
CA ILE A 206 6.49 -15.99 -23.49
C ILE A 206 7.63 -15.79 -24.50
N ASN A 207 8.62 -14.98 -24.12
CA ASN A 207 9.88 -14.81 -24.83
C ASN A 207 10.88 -15.89 -24.44
#